data_6336c4da834b45d113a3464c099f7b40
#
_entry.id   6336c4da834b45d113a3464c099f7b40
#
_cell.length_a   1.000
_cell.length_b   1.000
_cell.length_c   1.000
_cell.angle_alpha   90.00
_cell.angle_beta   90.00
_cell.angle_gamma   90.00
#
_symmetry.space_group_name_H-M   'P 1'
#
loop_
_entity.id
_entity.type
_entity.pdbx_description
1 polymer ?
#
loop_
_entity_poly.entity_id
_entity_poly.type
_entity_poly.pdbx_seq_one_letter_code
_entity_poly.pdbx_strand_id
1 'polypeptide(L)'
;TGYTGYIKKSEASDTFAYIREEKNYETHNYNMKDDKITLAWFQVSGVAGNSGIDNNIATASGVNVLAPTWYSVTDSSGNMSCYASAGLVNKMHQRGTDVWALVSDFDTNVDFAALYSSKKARTKMVNTLINDAEKYGFDGINLDCENIKSAYAKDYLQFVRELSIACERKGLVLSTDNYKPEAYNRCYNLKEQSRFVDYVIVMAYDEHYAGTDAGSVASLPFVKEAVEDTVQLVGKGTNSRSN
;
A
#
# COMPACT_ATOMS: atom_id res chain seq x y z
N THR A 1 -7.28 15.70 12.74
CA THR A 1 -5.95 16.09 13.26
C THR A 1 -5.68 15.51 14.62
N GLY A 2 -5.90 14.55 15.21
CA GLY A 2 -5.63 13.77 16.43
C GLY A 2 -4.61 14.32 17.45
N TYR A 3 -4.31 15.62 17.43
CA TYR A 3 -3.41 16.21 18.41
C TYR A 3 -4.19 16.87 19.54
N THR A 4 -3.87 16.52 20.77
CA THR A 4 -4.31 17.22 21.98
C THR A 4 -3.23 18.24 22.34
N GLY A 5 -3.60 19.50 22.47
CA GLY A 5 -2.72 20.59 22.89
C GLY A 5 -3.35 21.38 24.03
N TYR A 6 -2.53 22.17 24.72
CA TYR A 6 -2.96 23.08 25.77
C TYR A 6 -2.70 24.51 25.34
N ILE A 7 -3.67 25.40 25.55
CA ILE A 7 -3.53 26.84 25.39
C ILE A 7 -3.74 27.51 26.75
N LYS A 8 -3.17 28.70 26.93
CA LYS A 8 -3.45 29.49 28.14
C LYS A 8 -4.92 29.86 28.16
N LYS A 9 -5.56 29.73 29.33
CA LYS A 9 -6.99 30.09 29.50
C LYS A 9 -7.27 31.55 29.10
N SER A 10 -6.30 32.45 29.26
CA SER A 10 -6.40 33.86 28.85
C SER A 10 -6.41 34.08 27.33
N GLU A 11 -6.02 33.05 26.56
CA GLU A 11 -6.00 33.05 25.09
C GLU A 11 -7.19 32.27 24.51
N ALA A 12 -8.06 31.73 25.39
CA ALA A 12 -9.28 31.03 25.00
C ALA A 12 -10.49 31.96 25.14
N SER A 13 -11.38 31.98 24.17
CA SER A 13 -12.65 32.65 24.20
C SER A 13 -13.78 31.66 24.45
N ASP A 14 -14.75 32.00 25.27
CA ASP A 14 -15.98 31.23 25.48
C ASP A 14 -16.93 31.31 24.26
N THR A 15 -16.64 32.20 23.33
CA THR A 15 -17.33 32.31 22.04
C THR A 15 -16.39 31.91 20.91
N PHE A 16 -16.76 30.88 20.16
CA PHE A 16 -16.05 30.51 18.97
C PHE A 16 -16.95 30.67 17.75
N ALA A 17 -16.43 31.34 16.73
CA ALA A 17 -17.00 31.28 15.40
C ALA A 17 -16.36 30.10 14.67
N TYR A 18 -17.18 29.19 14.14
CA TYR A 18 -16.69 28.19 13.18
C TYR A 18 -16.36 28.93 11.88
N ILE A 19 -15.11 29.33 11.72
CA ILE A 19 -14.61 29.72 10.40
C ILE A 19 -14.28 28.42 9.69
N ARG A 20 -15.21 27.94 8.88
CA ARG A 20 -14.93 26.89 7.92
C ARG A 20 -14.16 27.57 6.78
N GLU A 21 -12.83 27.68 6.92
CA GLU A 21 -12.01 27.93 5.76
C GLU A 21 -12.26 26.75 4.80
N GLU A 22 -12.87 27.02 3.66
CA GLU A 22 -12.82 26.10 2.53
C GLU A 22 -11.36 26.11 2.06
N LYS A 23 -10.53 25.31 2.72
CA LYS A 23 -9.22 25.00 2.17
C LYS A 23 -9.48 24.17 0.92
N ASN A 24 -9.09 24.69 -0.22
CA ASN A 24 -8.82 23.86 -1.40
C ASN A 24 -7.74 22.88 -0.96
N TYR A 25 -8.15 21.69 -0.54
CA TYR A 25 -7.21 20.59 -0.34
C TYR A 25 -6.68 20.25 -1.72
N GLU A 26 -5.36 20.32 -1.88
CA GLU A 26 -4.72 19.76 -3.06
C GLU A 26 -5.24 18.33 -3.23
N THR A 27 -5.84 18.06 -4.37
CA THR A 27 -6.26 16.71 -4.71
C THR A 27 -5.02 15.89 -4.98
N HIS A 28 -4.99 14.65 -4.52
CA HIS A 28 -3.89 13.73 -4.80
C HIS A 28 -3.71 13.59 -6.32
N ASN A 29 -2.47 13.76 -6.80
CA ASN A 29 -2.12 13.54 -8.19
C ASN A 29 -1.71 12.07 -8.35
N TYR A 30 -2.58 11.29 -8.98
CA TYR A 30 -2.37 9.87 -9.17
C TYR A 30 -1.26 9.60 -10.19
N ASN A 31 -0.29 8.76 -9.84
CA ASN A 31 0.77 8.27 -10.72
C ASN A 31 0.34 6.99 -11.45
N MET A 32 -0.83 7.02 -12.08
CA MET A 32 -1.36 5.86 -12.79
C MET A 32 -0.64 5.66 -14.12
N LYS A 33 -0.36 4.39 -14.46
CA LYS A 33 0.16 4.02 -15.79
C LYS A 33 -0.93 4.20 -16.85
N ASP A 34 -0.54 4.54 -18.06
CA ASP A 34 -1.46 4.66 -19.19
C ASP A 34 -1.99 3.29 -19.65
N ASP A 35 -1.19 2.24 -19.47
CA ASP A 35 -1.52 0.87 -19.84
C ASP A 35 -2.18 0.09 -18.70
N LYS A 36 -2.89 -0.99 -19.05
CA LYS A 36 -3.41 -1.94 -18.08
C LYS A 36 -2.26 -2.58 -17.29
N ILE A 37 -2.44 -2.64 -15.97
CA ILE A 37 -1.47 -3.29 -15.09
C ILE A 37 -1.65 -4.81 -15.17
N THR A 38 -0.55 -5.50 -15.45
CA THR A 38 -0.38 -6.93 -15.25
C THR A 38 0.74 -7.12 -14.24
N LEU A 39 0.36 -7.18 -12.95
CA LEU A 39 1.29 -7.29 -11.84
C LEU A 39 1.53 -8.75 -11.48
N ALA A 40 2.77 -9.08 -11.19
CA ALA A 40 3.17 -10.36 -10.60
C ALA A 40 3.89 -10.14 -9.27
N TRP A 41 3.40 -10.77 -8.20
CA TRP A 41 4.16 -10.86 -6.95
C TRP A 41 5.30 -11.87 -7.10
N PHE A 42 6.45 -11.51 -6.60
CA PHE A 42 7.64 -12.34 -6.64
C PHE A 42 8.22 -12.54 -5.25
N GLN A 43 8.11 -13.75 -4.73
CA GLN A 43 8.61 -14.07 -3.39
C GLN A 43 10.14 -14.09 -3.36
N VAL A 44 10.72 -13.28 -2.48
CA VAL A 44 12.15 -13.15 -2.23
C VAL A 44 12.45 -13.47 -0.78
N SER A 45 13.16 -14.57 -0.52
CA SER A 45 13.53 -15.03 0.83
C SER A 45 15.00 -14.69 1.18
N GLY A 46 15.38 -13.43 0.96
CA GLY A 46 16.75 -12.96 1.19
C GLY A 46 17.38 -12.37 -0.08
N VAL A 47 18.49 -11.65 0.06
CA VAL A 47 19.13 -10.94 -1.07
C VAL A 47 19.47 -11.89 -2.23
N ALA A 48 19.96 -13.10 -1.95
CA ALA A 48 20.27 -14.11 -2.97
C ALA A 48 19.02 -14.58 -3.74
N GLY A 49 17.82 -14.51 -3.15
CA GLY A 49 16.56 -14.91 -3.78
C GLY A 49 16.21 -14.08 -5.01
N ASN A 50 16.76 -12.86 -5.14
CA ASN A 50 16.56 -12.02 -6.33
C ASN A 50 17.01 -12.67 -7.65
N SER A 51 17.99 -13.57 -7.60
CA SER A 51 18.45 -14.30 -8.79
C SER A 51 17.45 -15.33 -9.32
N GLY A 52 16.49 -15.76 -8.48
CA GLY A 52 15.43 -16.69 -8.89
C GLY A 52 14.49 -16.13 -9.97
N ILE A 53 14.50 -14.81 -10.19
CA ILE A 53 13.64 -14.16 -11.18
C ILE A 53 13.88 -14.71 -12.61
N ASP A 54 15.10 -15.09 -12.94
CA ASP A 54 15.45 -15.60 -14.28
C ASP A 54 14.65 -16.84 -14.65
N ASN A 55 14.45 -17.74 -13.67
CA ASN A 55 13.70 -18.97 -13.91
C ASN A 55 12.19 -18.73 -14.00
N ASN A 56 11.69 -17.73 -13.26
CA ASN A 56 10.26 -17.47 -13.15
C ASN A 56 9.73 -16.58 -14.28
N ILE A 57 10.55 -15.65 -14.77
CA ILE A 57 10.11 -14.65 -15.75
C ILE A 57 10.47 -15.05 -17.20
N ALA A 58 11.33 -16.04 -17.38
CA ALA A 58 11.77 -16.50 -18.71
C ALA A 58 10.61 -16.87 -19.63
N THR A 59 9.54 -17.43 -19.08
CA THR A 59 8.32 -17.86 -19.80
C THR A 59 7.13 -16.94 -19.60
N ALA A 60 7.20 -15.96 -18.69
CA ALA A 60 6.12 -15.00 -18.45
C ALA A 60 6.13 -13.91 -19.51
N SER A 61 5.02 -13.75 -20.22
CA SER A 61 4.79 -12.66 -21.16
C SER A 61 3.67 -11.75 -20.65
N GLY A 62 3.77 -10.45 -20.96
CA GLY A 62 2.73 -9.46 -20.63
C GLY A 62 2.76 -8.91 -19.21
N VAL A 63 3.65 -9.38 -18.34
CA VAL A 63 3.87 -8.76 -17.02
C VAL A 63 4.59 -7.44 -17.22
N ASN A 64 3.95 -6.35 -16.78
CA ASN A 64 4.50 -5.00 -16.86
C ASN A 64 4.80 -4.36 -15.51
N VAL A 65 4.46 -5.05 -14.41
CA VAL A 65 4.83 -4.69 -13.04
C VAL A 65 5.25 -5.93 -12.27
N LEU A 66 6.41 -5.89 -11.63
CA LEU A 66 6.88 -6.92 -10.71
C LEU A 66 6.86 -6.36 -9.28
N ALA A 67 6.22 -7.07 -8.35
CA ALA A 67 6.20 -6.71 -6.93
C ALA A 67 6.99 -7.74 -6.10
N PRO A 68 8.31 -7.55 -5.91
CA PRO A 68 9.10 -8.46 -5.11
C PRO A 68 8.89 -8.21 -3.61
N THR A 69 8.80 -9.28 -2.81
CA THR A 69 8.59 -9.22 -1.36
C THR A 69 9.87 -8.80 -0.64
N TRP A 70 10.24 -7.54 -0.77
CA TRP A 70 11.53 -7.04 -0.32
C TRP A 70 11.57 -6.52 1.10
N TYR A 71 10.45 -6.02 1.60
CA TYR A 71 10.40 -5.41 2.93
C TYR A 71 9.42 -6.15 3.83
N SER A 72 9.84 -6.35 5.07
CA SER A 72 8.96 -6.82 6.13
C SER A 72 9.21 -5.99 7.38
N VAL A 73 8.15 -5.52 8.02
CA VAL A 73 8.24 -4.78 9.28
C VAL A 73 8.74 -5.74 10.36
N THR A 74 9.78 -5.33 11.11
CA THR A 74 10.44 -6.20 12.09
C THR A 74 10.27 -5.78 13.55
N ASP A 75 9.86 -4.54 13.78
CA ASP A 75 9.58 -4.04 15.14
C ASP A 75 8.65 -2.82 15.15
N SER A 76 8.17 -2.45 16.34
CA SER A 76 7.29 -1.30 16.56
C SER A 76 7.98 0.06 16.46
N SER A 77 9.29 0.11 16.26
CA SER A 77 10.05 1.35 16.02
C SER A 77 10.14 1.71 14.54
N GLY A 78 9.53 0.91 13.65
CA GLY A 78 9.54 1.10 12.20
C GLY A 78 10.81 0.62 11.52
N ASN A 79 11.51 -0.36 12.11
CA ASN A 79 12.53 -1.11 11.39
C ASN A 79 11.90 -2.08 10.40
N MET A 80 12.56 -2.27 9.28
CA MET A 80 12.17 -3.22 8.24
C MET A 80 13.39 -4.01 7.78
N SER A 81 13.21 -5.30 7.49
CA SER A 81 14.18 -6.04 6.68
C SER A 81 14.15 -5.50 5.25
N CYS A 82 15.25 -5.62 4.52
CA CYS A 82 15.34 -5.16 3.13
C CYS A 82 16.13 -6.15 2.30
N TYR A 83 15.51 -6.66 1.22
CA TYR A 83 16.13 -7.55 0.24
C TYR A 83 16.24 -6.90 -1.14
N ALA A 84 16.04 -5.58 -1.24
CA ALA A 84 16.03 -4.84 -2.50
C ALA A 84 17.34 -5.00 -3.29
N SER A 85 17.24 -5.07 -4.61
CA SER A 85 18.34 -5.30 -5.52
C SER A 85 18.26 -4.40 -6.75
N ALA A 86 19.20 -3.47 -6.88
CA ALA A 86 19.34 -2.66 -8.09
C ALA A 86 19.60 -3.53 -9.34
N GLY A 87 20.26 -4.68 -9.18
CA GLY A 87 20.46 -5.61 -10.29
C GLY A 87 19.15 -6.20 -10.82
N LEU A 88 18.20 -6.52 -9.92
CA LEU A 88 16.87 -6.97 -10.33
C LEU A 88 16.10 -5.83 -11.00
N VAL A 89 16.10 -4.62 -10.41
CA VAL A 89 15.45 -3.45 -11.00
C VAL A 89 15.93 -3.20 -12.42
N ASN A 90 17.26 -3.09 -12.61
CA ASN A 90 17.83 -2.87 -13.94
C ASN A 90 17.42 -3.94 -14.96
N LYS A 91 17.39 -5.21 -14.53
CA LYS A 91 16.94 -6.32 -15.39
C LYS A 91 15.48 -6.18 -15.80
N MET A 92 14.60 -5.77 -14.88
CA MET A 92 13.18 -5.58 -15.18
C MET A 92 12.97 -4.37 -16.09
N HIS A 93 13.64 -3.26 -15.85
CA HIS A 93 13.60 -2.08 -16.72
C HIS A 93 14.03 -2.39 -18.15
N GLN A 94 15.06 -3.23 -18.36
CA GLN A 94 15.47 -3.70 -19.70
C GLN A 94 14.37 -4.48 -20.43
N ARG A 95 13.39 -5.03 -19.70
CA ARG A 95 12.22 -5.74 -20.24
C ARG A 95 10.97 -4.84 -20.35
N GLY A 96 11.08 -3.56 -19.97
CA GLY A 96 9.94 -2.64 -19.91
C GLY A 96 8.97 -2.95 -18.75
N THR A 97 9.46 -3.60 -17.69
CA THR A 97 8.69 -3.97 -16.50
C THR A 97 9.08 -3.08 -15.33
N ASP A 98 8.13 -2.38 -14.73
CA ASP A 98 8.34 -1.61 -13.51
C ASP A 98 8.50 -2.54 -12.30
N VAL A 99 9.15 -2.03 -11.27
CA VAL A 99 9.34 -2.75 -10.00
C VAL A 99 8.68 -1.97 -8.87
N TRP A 100 7.67 -2.56 -8.23
CA TRP A 100 7.02 -2.00 -7.04
C TRP A 100 7.43 -2.82 -5.82
N ALA A 101 8.23 -2.24 -4.94
CA ALA A 101 8.75 -2.94 -3.77
C ALA A 101 7.61 -3.28 -2.79
N LEU A 102 7.37 -4.57 -2.56
CA LEU A 102 6.34 -5.02 -1.64
C LEU A 102 6.83 -4.89 -0.19
N VAL A 103 5.95 -4.36 0.67
CA VAL A 103 6.12 -4.19 2.10
C VAL A 103 5.05 -4.97 2.84
N SER A 104 5.44 -5.93 3.67
CA SER A 104 4.52 -6.78 4.45
C SER A 104 4.58 -6.52 5.95
N ASP A 105 3.49 -6.87 6.65
CA ASP A 105 3.32 -6.80 8.10
C ASP A 105 3.10 -8.19 8.76
N PHE A 106 3.72 -9.24 8.23
CA PHE A 106 3.42 -10.63 8.62
C PHE A 106 4.08 -11.09 9.93
N ASP A 107 5.04 -10.34 10.50
CA ASP A 107 5.65 -10.71 11.79
C ASP A 107 4.66 -10.44 12.94
N THR A 108 4.07 -11.51 13.47
CA THR A 108 3.09 -11.46 14.56
C THR A 108 3.67 -11.02 15.90
N ASN A 109 5.00 -10.92 16.03
CA ASN A 109 5.67 -10.42 17.24
C ASN A 109 5.72 -8.89 17.28
N VAL A 110 5.40 -8.21 16.18
CA VAL A 110 5.38 -6.75 16.12
C VAL A 110 4.10 -6.19 16.74
N ASP A 111 4.25 -5.23 17.65
CA ASP A 111 3.11 -4.44 18.14
C ASP A 111 2.77 -3.35 17.09
N PHE A 112 1.88 -3.69 16.16
CA PHE A 112 1.43 -2.78 15.11
C PHE A 112 0.62 -1.60 15.63
N ALA A 113 -0.03 -1.71 16.80
CA ALA A 113 -0.71 -0.59 17.42
C ALA A 113 0.30 0.46 17.87
N ALA A 114 1.37 0.05 18.55
CA ALA A 114 2.47 0.94 18.93
C ALA A 114 3.18 1.52 17.71
N LEU A 115 3.43 0.71 16.66
CA LEU A 115 4.06 1.13 15.42
C LEU A 115 3.28 2.26 14.75
N TYR A 116 2.02 2.00 14.39
CA TYR A 116 1.24 2.95 13.59
C TYR A 116 0.80 4.18 14.38
N SER A 117 0.63 4.12 15.70
CA SER A 117 0.36 5.29 16.54
C SER A 117 1.59 6.21 16.68
N SER A 118 2.80 5.69 16.53
CA SER A 118 4.05 6.45 16.66
C SER A 118 4.38 7.22 15.38
N LYS A 119 4.25 8.55 15.41
CA LYS A 119 4.72 9.41 14.31
C LYS A 119 6.18 9.15 13.96
N LYS A 120 7.05 8.94 14.98
CA LYS A 120 8.47 8.66 14.75
C LYS A 120 8.69 7.38 13.96
N ALA A 121 7.95 6.30 14.30
CA ALA A 121 8.05 5.02 13.61
C ALA A 121 7.55 5.13 12.16
N ARG A 122 6.37 5.74 11.94
CA ARG A 122 5.84 5.99 10.60
C ARG A 122 6.78 6.81 9.74
N THR A 123 7.32 7.93 10.29
CA THR A 123 8.30 8.77 9.58
C THR A 123 9.55 7.98 9.19
N LYS A 124 10.01 7.08 10.07
CA LYS A 124 11.16 6.22 9.78
C LYS A 124 10.88 5.27 8.62
N MET A 125 9.73 4.59 8.63
CA MET A 125 9.32 3.70 7.53
C MET A 125 9.24 4.47 6.20
N VAL A 126 8.55 5.61 6.19
CA VAL A 126 8.43 6.45 4.98
C VAL A 126 9.81 6.83 4.45
N ASN A 127 10.68 7.36 5.31
CA ASN A 127 12.02 7.79 4.90
C ASN A 127 12.87 6.63 4.38
N THR A 128 12.78 5.45 5.02
CA THR A 128 13.50 4.25 4.57
C THR A 128 13.05 3.86 3.16
N LEU A 129 11.75 3.75 2.92
CA LEU A 129 11.20 3.36 1.62
C LEU A 129 11.56 4.35 0.51
N ILE A 130 11.45 5.65 0.78
CA ILE A 130 11.76 6.68 -0.20
C ILE A 130 13.26 6.74 -0.52
N ASN A 131 14.12 6.67 0.50
CA ASN A 131 15.57 6.66 0.29
C ASN A 131 16.03 5.40 -0.47
N ASP A 132 15.41 4.26 -0.17
CA ASP A 132 15.71 3.02 -0.85
C ASP A 132 15.18 3.00 -2.29
N ALA A 133 14.04 3.65 -2.58
CA ALA A 133 13.58 3.84 -3.94
C ALA A 133 14.62 4.60 -4.78
N GLU A 134 15.16 5.68 -4.25
CA GLU A 134 16.24 6.43 -4.90
C GLU A 134 17.52 5.59 -5.06
N LYS A 135 17.87 4.82 -4.04
CA LYS A 135 19.10 4.00 -4.02
C LYS A 135 19.05 2.82 -4.97
N TYR A 136 17.92 2.11 -5.02
CA TYR A 136 17.77 0.89 -5.81
C TYR A 136 17.10 1.13 -7.16
N GLY A 137 16.41 2.25 -7.34
CA GLY A 137 15.78 2.66 -8.58
C GLY A 137 14.43 2.01 -8.87
N PHE A 138 13.69 1.51 -7.87
CA PHE A 138 12.36 0.96 -8.08
C PHE A 138 11.30 2.06 -8.27
N ASP A 139 10.20 1.70 -8.94
CA ASP A 139 9.23 2.64 -9.52
C ASP A 139 8.01 2.86 -8.63
N GLY A 140 7.81 2.02 -7.63
CA GLY A 140 6.66 2.10 -6.74
C GLY A 140 6.79 1.28 -5.48
N ILE A 141 5.78 1.42 -4.63
CA ILE A 141 5.66 0.68 -3.37
C ILE A 141 4.30 -0.02 -3.37
N ASN A 142 4.30 -1.31 -3.05
CA ASN A 142 3.12 -2.13 -2.89
C ASN A 142 2.97 -2.52 -1.42
N LEU A 143 1.93 -2.02 -0.74
CA LEU A 143 1.67 -2.32 0.67
C LEU A 143 0.78 -3.55 0.79
N ASP A 144 1.34 -4.64 1.29
CA ASP A 144 0.68 -5.89 1.59
C ASP A 144 0.56 -6.06 3.12
N CYS A 145 -0.33 -5.23 3.70
CA CYS A 145 -0.53 -5.16 5.15
C CYS A 145 -1.82 -5.89 5.53
N GLU A 146 -1.68 -7.14 5.98
CA GLU A 146 -2.79 -8.04 6.24
C GLU A 146 -3.20 -8.13 7.73
N ASN A 147 -2.38 -7.58 8.64
CA ASN A 147 -2.62 -7.65 10.08
C ASN A 147 -3.29 -6.40 10.68
N ILE A 148 -4.02 -5.62 9.88
CA ILE A 148 -4.64 -4.38 10.35
C ILE A 148 -5.90 -4.67 11.16
N LYS A 149 -5.91 -4.24 12.42
CA LYS A 149 -7.05 -4.38 13.34
C LYS A 149 -7.77 -3.04 13.52
N SER A 150 -9.06 -3.10 13.80
CA SER A 150 -9.92 -1.92 14.01
C SER A 150 -9.36 -0.94 15.05
N ALA A 151 -8.64 -1.44 16.06
CA ALA A 151 -8.07 -0.62 17.13
C ALA A 151 -7.06 0.43 16.64
N TYR A 152 -6.32 0.14 15.56
CA TYR A 152 -5.28 1.03 15.03
C TYR A 152 -5.39 1.28 13.51
N ALA A 153 -6.49 0.88 12.91
CA ALA A 153 -6.72 1.07 11.47
C ALA A 153 -6.66 2.53 11.02
N LYS A 154 -7.06 3.48 11.89
CA LYS A 154 -6.95 4.93 11.61
C LYS A 154 -5.50 5.38 11.55
N ASP A 155 -4.65 4.83 12.42
CA ASP A 155 -3.22 5.15 12.46
C ASP A 155 -2.49 4.52 11.27
N TYR A 156 -2.89 3.31 10.84
CA TYR A 156 -2.44 2.72 9.58
C TYR A 156 -2.81 3.61 8.39
N LEU A 157 -4.05 4.06 8.29
CA LEU A 157 -4.47 4.99 7.23
C LEU A 157 -3.66 6.30 7.25
N GLN A 158 -3.27 6.77 8.44
CA GLN A 158 -2.39 7.93 8.56
C GLN A 158 -0.99 7.63 7.99
N PHE A 159 -0.45 6.43 8.24
CA PHE A 159 0.80 5.98 7.61
C PHE A 159 0.69 5.97 6.08
N VAL A 160 -0.38 5.39 5.54
CA VAL A 160 -0.60 5.34 4.08
C VAL A 160 -0.67 6.75 3.49
N ARG A 161 -1.34 7.72 4.14
CA ARG A 161 -1.36 9.13 3.70
C ARG A 161 0.03 9.77 3.73
N GLU A 162 0.80 9.56 4.79
CA GLU A 162 2.16 10.10 4.91
C GLU A 162 3.07 9.54 3.81
N LEU A 163 2.95 8.25 3.52
CA LEU A 163 3.70 7.59 2.45
C LEU A 163 3.24 8.07 1.07
N SER A 164 1.93 8.22 0.85
CA SER A 164 1.36 8.72 -0.41
C SER A 164 1.93 10.09 -0.79
N ILE A 165 1.96 11.04 0.16
CA ILE A 165 2.55 12.37 -0.08
C ILE A 165 4.03 12.27 -0.45
N ALA A 166 4.76 11.35 0.18
CA ALA A 166 6.18 11.16 -0.12
C ALA A 166 6.40 10.50 -1.49
N CYS A 167 5.58 9.52 -1.86
CA CYS A 167 5.58 8.87 -3.17
C CYS A 167 5.25 9.87 -4.28
N GLU A 168 4.18 10.66 -4.13
CA GLU A 168 3.77 11.68 -5.10
C GLU A 168 4.91 12.66 -5.42
N ARG A 169 5.60 13.16 -4.38
CA ARG A 169 6.74 14.07 -4.54
C ARG A 169 7.93 13.48 -5.30
N LYS A 170 8.02 12.16 -5.34
CA LYS A 170 9.11 11.42 -6.00
C LYS A 170 8.68 10.74 -7.30
N GLY A 171 7.41 10.88 -7.69
CA GLY A 171 6.85 10.22 -8.87
C GLY A 171 6.78 8.69 -8.72
N LEU A 172 6.73 8.18 -7.49
CA LEU A 172 6.58 6.76 -7.20
C LEU A 172 5.11 6.36 -7.17
N VAL A 173 4.80 5.19 -7.70
CA VAL A 173 3.47 4.58 -7.57
C VAL A 173 3.29 4.05 -6.15
N LEU A 174 2.11 4.25 -5.57
CA LEU A 174 1.69 3.61 -4.32
C LEU A 174 0.46 2.73 -4.55
N SER A 175 0.57 1.46 -4.24
CA SER A 175 -0.55 0.51 -4.26
C SER A 175 -0.74 -0.15 -2.89
N THR A 176 -1.97 -0.60 -2.64
CA THR A 176 -2.31 -1.36 -1.41
C THR A 176 -3.03 -2.64 -1.79
N ASP A 177 -2.60 -3.76 -1.19
CA ASP A 177 -3.27 -5.04 -1.32
C ASP A 177 -4.32 -5.18 -0.23
N ASN A 178 -5.50 -5.65 -0.59
CA ASN A 178 -6.62 -5.73 0.32
C ASN A 178 -7.41 -7.02 0.06
N TYR A 179 -7.93 -7.61 1.12
CA TYR A 179 -8.88 -8.72 1.02
C TYR A 179 -10.16 -8.30 0.29
N LYS A 180 -10.88 -9.29 -0.28
CA LYS A 180 -12.26 -9.09 -0.70
C LYS A 180 -13.03 -8.38 0.42
N PRO A 181 -13.79 -7.31 0.13
CA PRO A 181 -14.53 -6.57 1.16
C PRO A 181 -15.54 -7.44 1.89
N GLU A 182 -15.40 -7.53 3.20
CA GLU A 182 -16.29 -8.28 4.10
C GLU A 182 -16.58 -7.47 5.37
N ALA A 183 -17.55 -7.90 6.15
CA ALA A 183 -17.94 -7.18 7.36
C ALA A 183 -16.80 -7.07 8.39
N TYR A 184 -15.95 -8.10 8.50
CA TYR A 184 -14.86 -8.18 9.48
C TYR A 184 -13.66 -7.29 9.10
N ASN A 185 -13.44 -7.01 7.82
CA ASN A 185 -12.28 -6.25 7.35
C ASN A 185 -12.61 -4.80 6.94
N ARG A 186 -13.80 -4.29 7.27
CA ARG A 186 -14.20 -2.89 6.97
C ARG A 186 -13.28 -1.84 7.56
N CYS A 187 -12.49 -2.22 8.57
CA CYS A 187 -11.52 -1.32 9.18
C CYS A 187 -10.41 -0.86 8.21
N TYR A 188 -10.13 -1.62 7.16
CA TYR A 188 -9.20 -1.22 6.09
C TYR A 188 -9.66 0.03 5.34
N ASN A 189 -10.96 0.28 5.31
CA ASN A 189 -11.57 1.49 4.74
C ASN A 189 -11.07 1.81 3.32
N LEU A 190 -11.33 0.91 2.38
CA LEU A 190 -10.90 1.00 0.98
C LEU A 190 -11.31 2.33 0.33
N LYS A 191 -12.50 2.84 0.70
CA LYS A 191 -12.98 4.15 0.23
C LYS A 191 -12.03 5.29 0.61
N GLU A 192 -11.45 5.24 1.81
CA GLU A 192 -10.50 6.27 2.23
C GLU A 192 -9.13 6.04 1.62
N GLN A 193 -8.68 4.76 1.52
CA GLN A 193 -7.43 4.43 0.85
C GLN A 193 -7.42 4.95 -0.60
N SER A 194 -8.50 4.73 -1.37
CA SER A 194 -8.58 5.13 -2.78
C SER A 194 -8.46 6.64 -3.04
N ARG A 195 -8.49 7.47 -2.00
CA ARG A 195 -8.29 8.92 -2.13
C ARG A 195 -6.84 9.35 -2.22
N PHE A 196 -5.93 8.47 -1.87
CA PHE A 196 -4.50 8.82 -1.78
C PHE A 196 -3.55 7.68 -2.17
N VAL A 197 -4.04 6.55 -2.68
CA VAL A 197 -3.20 5.54 -3.34
C VAL A 197 -3.52 5.50 -4.83
N ASP A 198 -2.54 5.17 -5.66
CA ASP A 198 -2.72 5.09 -7.10
C ASP A 198 -3.55 3.86 -7.49
N TYR A 199 -3.35 2.75 -6.78
CA TYR A 199 -4.07 1.50 -7.01
C TYR A 199 -4.51 0.84 -5.70
N VAL A 200 -5.77 0.44 -5.66
CA VAL A 200 -6.30 -0.50 -4.66
C VAL A 200 -6.40 -1.85 -5.33
N ILE A 201 -5.60 -2.80 -4.90
CA ILE A 201 -5.59 -4.17 -5.40
C ILE A 201 -6.46 -5.02 -4.48
N VAL A 202 -7.36 -5.82 -5.05
CA VAL A 202 -8.17 -6.78 -4.30
C VAL A 202 -7.63 -8.19 -4.52
N MET A 203 -7.29 -8.88 -3.42
CA MET A 203 -6.85 -10.26 -3.41
C MET A 203 -8.08 -11.17 -3.52
N ALA A 204 -8.58 -11.37 -4.74
CA ALA A 204 -9.77 -12.14 -5.02
C ALA A 204 -9.44 -13.63 -5.21
N TYR A 205 -8.82 -14.23 -4.20
CA TYR A 205 -8.44 -15.64 -4.12
C TYR A 205 -8.60 -16.15 -2.67
N ASP A 206 -8.21 -17.38 -2.41
CA ASP A 206 -8.40 -18.07 -1.13
C ASP A 206 -9.90 -18.20 -0.73
N GLU A 207 -10.78 -18.37 -1.73
CA GLU A 207 -12.18 -18.72 -1.52
C GLU A 207 -12.30 -20.02 -0.73
N HIS A 208 -11.47 -21.03 -1.08
CA HIS A 208 -11.25 -22.25 -0.32
C HIS A 208 -9.74 -22.41 -0.04
N TYR A 209 -9.40 -22.70 1.21
CA TYR A 209 -8.03 -22.84 1.68
C TYR A 209 -7.89 -24.01 2.66
N ALA A 210 -6.71 -24.32 3.14
CA ALA A 210 -6.47 -25.39 4.08
C ALA A 210 -7.31 -25.20 5.36
N GLY A 211 -8.22 -26.16 5.64
CA GLY A 211 -9.14 -26.10 6.79
C GLY A 211 -10.59 -25.70 6.44
N THR A 212 -10.88 -25.38 5.19
CA THR A 212 -12.24 -25.19 4.68
C THR A 212 -12.69 -26.38 3.82
N ASP A 213 -13.95 -26.36 3.38
CA ASP A 213 -14.44 -27.35 2.41
C ASP A 213 -13.62 -27.28 1.10
N ALA A 214 -13.52 -28.42 0.41
CA ALA A 214 -12.82 -28.49 -0.87
C ALA A 214 -13.56 -27.67 -1.94
N GLY A 215 -12.82 -26.82 -2.67
CA GLY A 215 -13.38 -25.97 -3.72
C GLY A 215 -12.30 -25.24 -4.51
N SER A 216 -12.74 -24.33 -5.36
CA SER A 216 -11.86 -23.47 -6.13
C SER A 216 -11.14 -22.49 -5.22
N VAL A 217 -9.87 -22.22 -5.50
CA VAL A 217 -9.12 -21.11 -4.82
C VAL A 217 -9.72 -19.76 -5.19
N ALA A 218 -10.23 -19.62 -6.42
CA ALA A 218 -10.86 -18.39 -6.93
C ALA A 218 -11.89 -18.77 -8.02
N SER A 219 -13.16 -18.95 -7.62
CA SER A 219 -14.21 -19.17 -8.60
C SER A 219 -14.58 -17.87 -9.32
N LEU A 220 -15.11 -17.96 -10.54
CA LEU A 220 -15.53 -16.77 -11.28
C LEU A 220 -16.58 -15.92 -10.53
N PRO A 221 -17.61 -16.52 -9.88
CA PRO A 221 -18.54 -15.75 -9.04
C PRO A 221 -17.85 -15.01 -7.91
N PHE A 222 -16.92 -15.65 -7.19
CA PHE A 222 -16.17 -15.05 -6.10
C PHE A 222 -15.33 -13.85 -6.55
N VAL A 223 -14.59 -14.01 -7.65
CA VAL A 223 -13.78 -12.92 -8.21
C VAL A 223 -14.66 -11.76 -8.68
N LYS A 224 -15.78 -12.07 -9.35
CA LYS A 224 -16.72 -11.06 -9.81
C LYS A 224 -17.28 -10.24 -8.64
N GLU A 225 -17.75 -10.90 -7.60
CA GLU A 225 -18.27 -10.27 -6.39
C GLU A 225 -17.19 -9.39 -5.72
N ALA A 226 -15.97 -9.91 -5.56
CA ALA A 226 -14.85 -9.16 -4.97
C ALA A 226 -14.55 -7.85 -5.73
N VAL A 227 -14.58 -7.91 -7.07
CA VAL A 227 -14.38 -6.74 -7.93
C VAL A 227 -15.56 -5.77 -7.83
N GLU A 228 -16.80 -6.25 -7.91
CA GLU A 228 -18.01 -5.43 -7.84
C GLU A 228 -18.11 -4.70 -6.49
N ASP A 229 -17.89 -5.39 -5.38
CA ASP A 229 -17.92 -4.82 -4.04
C ASP A 229 -16.79 -3.79 -3.85
N THR A 230 -15.59 -4.09 -4.32
CA THR A 230 -14.47 -3.14 -4.27
C THR A 230 -14.79 -1.89 -5.08
N VAL A 231 -15.26 -2.03 -6.32
CA VAL A 231 -15.63 -0.89 -7.18
C VAL A 231 -16.77 -0.06 -6.57
N GLN A 232 -17.72 -0.70 -5.89
CA GLN A 232 -18.79 0.01 -5.20
C GLN A 232 -18.26 0.89 -4.05
N LEU A 233 -17.23 0.44 -3.35
CA LEU A 233 -16.60 1.16 -2.24
C LEU A 233 -15.68 2.29 -2.70
N VAL A 234 -14.83 2.02 -3.68
CA VAL A 234 -13.78 2.95 -4.12
C VAL A 234 -14.23 3.87 -5.27
N GLY A 235 -15.31 3.52 -5.95
CA GLY A 235 -15.74 4.16 -7.19
C GLY A 235 -14.97 3.59 -8.40
N LYS A 236 -15.52 3.83 -9.60
CA LYS A 236 -14.77 3.58 -10.83
C LYS A 236 -13.69 4.64 -10.93
N GLY A 237 -12.44 4.23 -11.09
CA GLY A 237 -11.34 5.15 -11.38
C GLY A 237 -11.74 5.98 -12.61
N THR A 238 -12.10 7.21 -12.38
CA THR A 238 -12.32 8.15 -13.49
C THR A 238 -10.95 8.61 -13.94
N ASN A 239 -10.45 8.07 -15.04
CA ASN A 239 -9.43 8.72 -15.86
C ASN A 239 -10.03 10.03 -16.41
N SER A 240 -10.35 10.98 -15.55
CA SER A 240 -10.67 12.33 -15.97
C SER A 240 -9.37 13.14 -15.97
N ARG A 241 -8.49 12.84 -16.92
CA ARG A 241 -7.65 13.90 -17.47
C ARG A 241 -8.61 14.76 -18.29
N SER A 242 -9.19 15.77 -17.67
CA SER A 242 -9.73 16.91 -18.43
C SER A 242 -8.54 17.60 -19.09
N ASN A 243 -8.51 17.54 -20.43
CA ASN A 243 -7.66 18.35 -21.27
C ASN A 243 -7.76 19.83 -20.94
#